data_dd73e105d739d619542b46b772241d99
#
_entry.id   dd73e105d739d619542b46b772241d99
#
_cell.length_a   1.000
_cell.length_b   1.000
_cell.length_c   1.000
_cell.angle_alpha   90.00
_cell.angle_beta   90.00
_cell.angle_gamma   90.00
#
_symmetry.space_group_name_H-M   'P 1'
#
loop_
_entity.id
_entity.type
_entity.pdbx_description
1 polymer ?
#
loop_
_entity_poly.entity_id
_entity_poly.type
_entity_poly.pdbx_seq_one_letter_code
_entity_poly.pdbx_strand_id
1 'polypeptide(L)'
;MQIHLIDGTYELFRAFYAAPPARGPQGMEVGAARVLLRSLYGWFKGAGVTHAAVAFDTVIESFRNGLFAGYKTGDGIDPALWAQFPLAERVTRALGIVTWSIIDFEADDALASMAARAAADPRVERVLIVTPDKDLAQCVQGERVVGLDRHRKLVLDAAGVVAKFGVPPAAIPDYLALVGDAADGIPGVPRWGAKSAAALLSRFGTIDAIPDDPRAWGVPVRGADALALSLASQREAAALYRLLATLRLDVPLVETVDDLAWRGADRALLAELCVELGDDGILERL
;
A
#
# COMPACT_ATOMS: atom_id res chain seq x y z
N MET A 1 -17.72 5.75 12.83
CA MET A 1 -17.65 4.70 11.76
C MET A 1 -16.20 4.27 11.55
N GLN A 2 -15.98 3.06 11.02
CA GLN A 2 -14.64 2.57 10.64
C GLN A 2 -14.56 2.45 9.12
N ILE A 3 -13.45 2.92 8.54
CA ILE A 3 -13.19 2.89 7.09
C ILE A 3 -12.09 1.87 6.80
N HIS A 4 -12.32 1.00 5.83
CA HIS A 4 -11.34 0.00 5.40
C HIS A 4 -10.85 0.35 3.99
N LEU A 5 -9.59 0.69 3.85
CA LEU A 5 -8.94 1.03 2.60
C LEU A 5 -8.01 -0.11 2.21
N ILE A 6 -8.33 -0.81 1.14
CA ILE A 6 -7.75 -2.11 0.81
C ILE A 6 -6.82 -1.95 -0.39
N ASP A 7 -5.60 -2.44 -0.25
CA ASP A 7 -4.66 -2.62 -1.33
C ASP A 7 -5.07 -3.83 -2.18
N GLY A 8 -5.73 -3.54 -3.30
CA GLY A 8 -6.25 -4.56 -4.22
C GLY A 8 -5.15 -5.26 -5.00
N THR A 9 -4.10 -4.52 -5.35
CA THR A 9 -2.92 -5.06 -6.03
C THR A 9 -2.25 -6.12 -5.16
N TYR A 10 -1.95 -5.80 -3.90
CA TYR A 10 -1.40 -6.75 -2.95
C TYR A 10 -2.30 -7.98 -2.76
N GLU A 11 -3.61 -7.77 -2.58
CA GLU A 11 -4.56 -8.89 -2.39
C GLU A 11 -4.63 -9.81 -3.60
N LEU A 12 -4.55 -9.26 -4.82
CA LEU A 12 -4.51 -10.03 -6.05
C LEU A 12 -3.21 -10.83 -6.19
N PHE A 13 -2.05 -10.18 -5.96
CA PHE A 13 -0.75 -10.87 -5.97
C PHE A 13 -0.74 -12.01 -4.96
N ARG A 14 -1.17 -11.74 -3.75
CA ARG A 14 -1.24 -12.75 -2.69
C ARG A 14 -2.17 -13.90 -3.08
N ALA A 15 -3.32 -13.61 -3.67
CA ALA A 15 -4.26 -14.64 -4.12
C ALA A 15 -3.64 -15.51 -5.21
N PHE A 16 -2.90 -14.91 -6.15
CA PHE A 16 -2.24 -15.63 -7.24
C PHE A 16 -1.19 -16.63 -6.76
N TYR A 17 -0.29 -16.18 -5.86
CA TYR A 17 0.76 -17.05 -5.35
C TYR A 17 0.29 -18.05 -4.28
N ALA A 18 -0.88 -17.85 -3.69
CA ALA A 18 -1.45 -18.75 -2.71
C ALA A 18 -2.40 -19.81 -3.31
N ALA A 19 -2.98 -19.52 -4.48
CA ALA A 19 -3.96 -20.40 -5.13
C ALA A 19 -3.31 -21.37 -6.09
N PRO A 20 -3.84 -22.59 -6.23
CA PRO A 20 -3.50 -23.42 -7.38
C PRO A 20 -4.06 -22.77 -8.66
N PRO A 21 -3.37 -22.91 -9.82
CA PRO A 21 -3.88 -22.46 -11.09
C PRO A 21 -5.27 -23.03 -11.38
N ALA A 22 -6.18 -22.19 -11.87
CA ALA A 22 -7.54 -22.60 -12.22
C ALA A 22 -8.01 -21.89 -13.49
N ARG A 23 -8.56 -22.64 -14.44
CA ARG A 23 -9.06 -22.09 -15.69
C ARG A 23 -10.57 -21.89 -15.64
N GLY A 24 -11.02 -20.74 -16.12
CA GLY A 24 -12.41 -20.47 -16.38
C GLY A 24 -12.91 -21.21 -17.64
N PRO A 25 -14.22 -21.17 -17.90
CA PRO A 25 -14.82 -21.84 -19.07
C PRO A 25 -14.23 -21.41 -20.42
N GLN A 26 -13.71 -20.21 -20.51
CA GLN A 26 -13.06 -19.67 -21.72
C GLN A 26 -11.56 -19.98 -21.80
N GLY A 27 -11.02 -20.79 -20.88
CA GLY A 27 -9.62 -21.18 -20.83
C GLY A 27 -8.67 -20.18 -20.21
N MET A 28 -9.15 -18.99 -19.82
CA MET A 28 -8.36 -17.97 -19.12
C MET A 28 -8.04 -18.41 -17.69
N GLU A 29 -6.84 -18.05 -17.20
CA GLU A 29 -6.50 -18.24 -15.80
C GLU A 29 -7.34 -17.31 -14.91
N VAL A 30 -8.03 -17.88 -13.91
CA VAL A 30 -8.97 -17.15 -13.04
C VAL A 30 -8.79 -17.49 -11.55
N GLY A 31 -7.78 -18.28 -11.20
CA GLY A 31 -7.58 -18.78 -9.84
C GLY A 31 -7.44 -17.68 -8.81
N ALA A 32 -6.65 -16.64 -9.11
CA ALA A 32 -6.47 -15.51 -8.22
C ALA A 32 -7.78 -14.72 -8.01
N ALA A 33 -8.51 -14.45 -9.09
CA ALA A 33 -9.79 -13.75 -9.02
C ALA A 33 -10.84 -14.51 -8.20
N ARG A 34 -10.91 -15.86 -8.32
CA ARG A 34 -11.78 -16.69 -7.46
C ARG A 34 -11.41 -16.59 -5.98
N VAL A 35 -10.10 -16.67 -5.68
CA VAL A 35 -9.62 -16.56 -4.29
C VAL A 35 -9.89 -15.16 -3.73
N LEU A 36 -9.61 -14.10 -4.50
CA LEU A 36 -9.89 -12.72 -4.14
C LEU A 36 -11.38 -12.54 -3.79
N LEU A 37 -12.27 -12.99 -4.69
CA LEU A 37 -13.71 -12.93 -4.52
C LEU A 37 -14.17 -13.56 -3.20
N ARG A 38 -13.79 -14.82 -2.98
CA ARG A 38 -14.19 -15.57 -1.78
C ARG A 38 -13.59 -14.99 -0.50
N SER A 39 -12.33 -14.57 -0.57
CA SER A 39 -11.58 -14.03 0.56
C SER A 39 -12.15 -12.69 1.02
N LEU A 40 -12.43 -11.77 0.09
CA LEU A 40 -13.00 -10.46 0.43
C LEU A 40 -14.43 -10.59 0.94
N TYR A 41 -15.27 -11.34 0.23
CA TYR A 41 -16.65 -11.54 0.65
C TYR A 41 -16.77 -12.16 2.05
N GLY A 42 -16.00 -13.22 2.29
CA GLY A 42 -15.98 -13.86 3.61
C GLY A 42 -15.49 -12.93 4.72
N TRP A 43 -14.48 -12.12 4.42
CA TRP A 43 -13.97 -11.15 5.37
C TRP A 43 -14.97 -10.03 5.67
N PHE A 44 -15.61 -9.47 4.65
CA PHE A 44 -16.61 -8.41 4.83
C PHE A 44 -17.77 -8.89 5.73
N LYS A 45 -18.29 -10.08 5.48
CA LYS A 45 -19.35 -10.64 6.33
C LYS A 45 -18.88 -10.96 7.76
N GLY A 46 -17.69 -11.52 7.89
CA GLY A 46 -17.17 -11.95 9.19
C GLY A 46 -16.68 -10.81 10.08
N ALA A 47 -16.14 -9.74 9.50
CA ALA A 47 -15.57 -8.60 10.23
C ALA A 47 -16.57 -7.45 10.44
N GLY A 48 -17.76 -7.53 9.87
CA GLY A 48 -18.76 -6.45 9.97
C GLY A 48 -18.30 -5.14 9.29
N VAL A 49 -17.58 -5.25 8.16
CA VAL A 49 -17.13 -4.09 7.39
C VAL A 49 -18.34 -3.33 6.87
N THR A 50 -18.41 -2.03 7.17
CA THR A 50 -19.50 -1.15 6.75
C THR A 50 -19.11 -0.12 5.71
N HIS A 51 -17.83 0.30 5.69
CA HIS A 51 -17.33 1.29 4.73
C HIS A 51 -15.98 0.80 4.21
N ALA A 52 -15.85 0.71 2.90
CA ALA A 52 -14.62 0.23 2.29
C ALA A 52 -14.42 0.76 0.87
N ALA A 53 -13.13 0.86 0.49
CA ALA A 53 -12.70 1.00 -0.89
C ALA A 53 -11.49 0.11 -1.16
N VAL A 54 -11.30 -0.24 -2.42
CA VAL A 54 -10.16 -1.00 -2.92
C VAL A 54 -9.46 -0.19 -4.01
N ALA A 55 -8.15 -0.08 -3.95
CA ALA A 55 -7.34 0.53 -5.00
C ALA A 55 -6.51 -0.52 -5.74
N PHE A 56 -6.42 -0.40 -7.05
CA PHE A 56 -5.57 -1.23 -7.89
C PHE A 56 -4.64 -0.37 -8.74
N ASP A 57 -3.39 -0.81 -8.88
CA ASP A 57 -2.48 -0.32 -9.92
C ASP A 57 -2.91 -0.91 -11.26
N THR A 58 -3.87 -0.27 -11.93
CA THR A 58 -4.35 -0.70 -13.25
C THR A 58 -3.23 -0.61 -14.29
N VAL A 59 -2.34 0.36 -14.10
CA VAL A 59 -1.04 0.49 -14.75
C VAL A 59 0.00 0.53 -13.64
N ILE A 60 1.07 -0.26 -13.75
CA ILE A 60 2.12 -0.33 -12.70
C ILE A 60 2.99 0.92 -12.72
N GLU A 61 3.33 1.40 -13.93
CA GLU A 61 4.07 2.64 -14.10
C GLU A 61 3.23 3.83 -13.66
N SER A 62 3.83 4.72 -12.90
CA SER A 62 3.21 5.94 -12.39
C SER A 62 4.02 7.18 -12.76
N PHE A 63 3.59 8.35 -12.32
CA PHE A 63 4.36 9.59 -12.48
C PHE A 63 5.81 9.46 -11.96
N ARG A 64 6.09 8.54 -11.03
CA ARG A 64 7.42 8.30 -10.47
C ARG A 64 8.42 7.79 -11.50
N ASN A 65 7.96 7.04 -12.50
CA ASN A 65 8.81 6.57 -13.60
C ASN A 65 9.34 7.72 -14.47
N GLY A 66 8.59 8.83 -14.54
CA GLY A 66 9.06 10.06 -15.17
C GLY A 66 10.13 10.82 -14.36
N LEU A 67 10.21 10.59 -13.04
CA LEU A 67 11.18 11.21 -12.15
C LEU A 67 12.47 10.39 -12.03
N PHE A 68 12.37 9.07 -12.08
CA PHE A 68 13.49 8.16 -11.88
C PHE A 68 13.34 6.90 -12.74
N ALA A 69 14.25 6.71 -13.68
CA ALA A 69 14.23 5.58 -14.62
C ALA A 69 14.44 4.21 -13.97
N GLY A 70 14.98 4.18 -12.75
CA GLY A 70 15.18 2.96 -11.97
C GLY A 70 13.98 2.58 -11.09
N TYR A 71 12.88 3.35 -11.14
CA TYR A 71 11.68 3.04 -10.38
C TYR A 71 10.99 1.77 -10.91
N LYS A 72 10.24 1.09 -10.06
CA LYS A 72 9.57 -0.17 -10.41
C LYS A 72 8.74 -0.06 -11.69
N THR A 73 8.71 -1.14 -12.44
CA THR A 73 7.90 -1.30 -13.67
C THR A 73 7.06 -2.57 -13.58
N GLY A 74 6.16 -2.78 -14.56
CA GLY A 74 5.44 -4.03 -14.73
C GLY A 74 6.30 -5.19 -15.24
N ASP A 75 7.60 -4.97 -15.48
CA ASP A 75 8.50 -6.00 -16.00
C ASP A 75 8.62 -7.18 -15.02
N GLY A 76 8.47 -8.39 -15.57
CA GLY A 76 8.58 -9.63 -14.78
C GLY A 76 7.30 -10.06 -14.06
N ILE A 77 6.21 -9.32 -14.17
CA ILE A 77 4.90 -9.81 -13.72
C ILE A 77 4.48 -11.01 -14.59
N ASP A 78 4.06 -12.10 -13.94
CA ASP A 78 3.55 -13.27 -14.65
C ASP A 78 2.37 -12.87 -15.55
N PRO A 79 2.40 -13.19 -16.87
CA PRO A 79 1.32 -12.84 -17.78
C PRO A 79 -0.06 -13.38 -17.35
N ALA A 80 -0.10 -14.52 -16.67
CA ALA A 80 -1.34 -15.08 -16.14
C ALA A 80 -1.88 -14.30 -14.93
N LEU A 81 -1.01 -13.67 -14.15
CA LEU A 81 -1.41 -12.72 -13.12
C LEU A 81 -1.88 -11.41 -13.74
N TRP A 82 -1.09 -10.86 -14.68
CA TRP A 82 -1.41 -9.60 -15.34
C TRP A 82 -2.79 -9.62 -16.00
N ALA A 83 -3.13 -10.75 -16.68
CA ALA A 83 -4.43 -10.93 -17.31
C ALA A 83 -5.61 -10.90 -16.31
N GLN A 84 -5.36 -11.09 -15.00
CA GLN A 84 -6.39 -11.10 -13.97
C GLN A 84 -6.63 -9.74 -13.31
N PHE A 85 -5.84 -8.70 -13.61
CA PHE A 85 -6.04 -7.36 -13.02
C PHE A 85 -7.42 -6.78 -13.36
N PRO A 86 -7.85 -6.71 -14.65
CA PRO A 86 -9.19 -6.22 -14.98
C PRO A 86 -10.30 -7.07 -14.34
N LEU A 87 -10.07 -8.37 -14.20
CA LEU A 87 -11.01 -9.28 -13.58
C LEU A 87 -11.13 -9.03 -12.07
N ALA A 88 -10.01 -8.76 -11.38
CA ALA A 88 -9.97 -8.42 -9.97
C ALA A 88 -10.75 -7.13 -9.66
N GLU A 89 -10.60 -6.10 -10.49
CA GLU A 89 -11.38 -4.86 -10.36
C GLU A 89 -12.88 -5.11 -10.54
N ARG A 90 -13.26 -5.96 -11.51
CA ARG A 90 -14.66 -6.35 -11.72
C ARG A 90 -15.21 -7.16 -10.54
N VAL A 91 -14.39 -8.02 -9.94
CA VAL A 91 -14.72 -8.77 -8.72
C VAL A 91 -15.07 -7.83 -7.58
N THR A 92 -14.26 -6.82 -7.31
CA THR A 92 -14.49 -5.89 -6.21
C THR A 92 -15.71 -5.00 -6.45
N ARG A 93 -15.94 -4.56 -7.70
CA ARG A 93 -17.17 -3.84 -8.09
C ARG A 93 -18.41 -4.70 -7.93
N ALA A 94 -18.37 -5.97 -8.36
CA ALA A 94 -19.50 -6.90 -8.20
C ALA A 94 -19.78 -7.22 -6.72
N LEU A 95 -18.76 -7.16 -5.86
CA LEU A 95 -18.94 -7.21 -4.41
C LEU A 95 -19.57 -5.94 -3.82
N GLY A 96 -19.84 -4.91 -4.64
CA GLY A 96 -20.39 -3.62 -4.19
C GLY A 96 -19.40 -2.76 -3.42
N ILE A 97 -18.08 -2.97 -3.63
CA ILE A 97 -17.03 -2.19 -2.99
C ILE A 97 -16.60 -1.09 -3.96
N VAL A 98 -16.44 0.14 -3.45
CA VAL A 98 -15.83 1.24 -4.22
C VAL A 98 -14.45 0.77 -4.69
N THR A 99 -14.22 0.87 -6.01
CA THR A 99 -13.01 0.33 -6.63
C THR A 99 -12.35 1.41 -7.47
N TRP A 100 -11.13 1.76 -7.11
CA TRP A 100 -10.30 2.73 -7.82
C TRP A 100 -9.31 2.01 -8.74
N SER A 101 -9.44 2.27 -10.04
CA SER A 101 -8.52 1.82 -11.08
C SER A 101 -7.50 2.93 -11.34
N ILE A 102 -6.33 2.83 -10.73
CA ILE A 102 -5.33 3.90 -10.73
C ILE A 102 -4.41 3.75 -11.94
N ILE A 103 -4.14 4.87 -12.64
CA ILE A 103 -3.35 4.91 -13.88
C ILE A 103 -2.13 5.83 -13.73
N ASP A 104 -2.32 7.10 -13.37
CA ASP A 104 -1.23 8.08 -13.31
C ASP A 104 -0.50 8.10 -11.96
N PHE A 105 -1.20 7.68 -10.91
CA PHE A 105 -0.70 7.52 -9.54
C PHE A 105 -0.51 6.03 -9.22
N GLU A 106 -0.21 5.72 -7.96
CA GLU A 106 -0.21 4.35 -7.46
C GLU A 106 -1.42 4.11 -6.56
N ALA A 107 -1.80 2.83 -6.40
CA ALA A 107 -2.85 2.42 -5.47
C ALA A 107 -2.59 2.99 -4.06
N ASP A 108 -1.34 2.99 -3.63
CA ASP A 108 -0.90 3.52 -2.34
C ASP A 108 -1.20 5.02 -2.19
N ASP A 109 -1.02 5.80 -3.26
CA ASP A 109 -1.34 7.23 -3.26
C ASP A 109 -2.85 7.46 -3.09
N ALA A 110 -3.67 6.62 -3.73
CA ALA A 110 -5.13 6.68 -3.57
C ALA A 110 -5.57 6.32 -2.15
N LEU A 111 -4.99 5.24 -1.58
CA LEU A 111 -5.25 4.83 -0.20
C LEU A 111 -4.81 5.92 0.79
N ALA A 112 -3.64 6.51 0.60
CA ALA A 112 -3.12 7.60 1.42
C ALA A 112 -4.01 8.86 1.35
N SER A 113 -4.45 9.23 0.13
CA SER A 113 -5.34 10.38 -0.10
C SER A 113 -6.68 10.21 0.61
N MET A 114 -7.31 9.04 0.48
CA MET A 114 -8.57 8.78 1.16
C MET A 114 -8.38 8.62 2.67
N ALA A 115 -7.28 8.03 3.14
CA ALA A 115 -6.97 7.93 4.57
C ALA A 115 -6.87 9.31 5.21
N ALA A 116 -6.20 10.26 4.56
CA ALA A 116 -6.11 11.64 5.03
C ALA A 116 -7.48 12.35 5.06
N ARG A 117 -8.29 12.19 4.01
CA ARG A 117 -9.66 12.74 3.96
C ARG A 117 -10.55 12.15 5.06
N ALA A 118 -10.53 10.82 5.22
CA ALA A 118 -11.34 10.12 6.22
C ALA A 118 -10.89 10.49 7.65
N ALA A 119 -9.59 10.64 7.89
CA ALA A 119 -9.07 11.06 9.19
C ALA A 119 -9.50 12.49 9.57
N ALA A 120 -9.78 13.34 8.60
CA ALA A 120 -10.28 14.70 8.83
C ALA A 120 -11.79 14.75 9.16
N ASP A 121 -12.56 13.70 8.84
CA ASP A 121 -13.99 13.64 9.13
C ASP A 121 -14.23 13.23 10.60
N PRO A 122 -14.88 14.07 11.42
CA PRO A 122 -15.11 13.79 12.84
C PRO A 122 -16.02 12.57 13.10
N ARG A 123 -16.77 12.12 12.10
CA ARG A 123 -17.64 10.92 12.18
C ARG A 123 -16.85 9.62 12.07
N VAL A 124 -15.62 9.69 11.53
CA VAL A 124 -14.74 8.55 11.38
C VAL A 124 -13.95 8.33 12.67
N GLU A 125 -14.16 7.20 13.30
CA GLU A 125 -13.44 6.80 14.51
C GLU A 125 -12.07 6.22 14.17
N ARG A 126 -12.01 5.42 13.10
CA ARG A 126 -10.79 4.72 12.70
C ARG A 126 -10.74 4.47 11.21
N VAL A 127 -9.54 4.63 10.66
CA VAL A 127 -9.20 4.22 9.29
C VAL A 127 -8.23 3.05 9.37
N LEU A 128 -8.56 1.97 8.69
CA LEU A 128 -7.70 0.79 8.57
C LEU A 128 -7.19 0.70 7.14
N ILE A 129 -5.89 0.87 6.95
CA ILE A 129 -5.23 0.68 5.66
C ILE A 129 -4.83 -0.79 5.59
N VAL A 130 -5.50 -1.55 4.72
CA VAL A 130 -5.45 -3.01 4.71
C VAL A 130 -4.38 -3.47 3.74
N THR A 131 -3.15 -3.45 4.21
CA THR A 131 -1.94 -3.89 3.50
C THR A 131 -0.81 -4.15 4.50
N PRO A 132 0.13 -5.05 4.23
CA PRO A 132 1.37 -5.17 4.99
C PRO A 132 2.47 -4.23 4.47
N ASP A 133 2.20 -3.42 3.42
CA ASP A 133 3.20 -2.57 2.80
C ASP A 133 3.75 -1.53 3.80
N LYS A 134 5.07 -1.37 3.75
CA LYS A 134 5.78 -0.49 4.68
C LYS A 134 5.63 0.98 4.33
N ASP A 135 5.38 1.28 3.07
CA ASP A 135 5.30 2.66 2.57
C ASP A 135 4.07 3.36 3.14
N LEU A 136 2.97 2.62 3.27
CA LEU A 136 1.74 3.10 3.90
C LEU A 136 1.86 3.31 5.43
N ALA A 137 2.97 2.88 6.06
CA ALA A 137 3.24 3.22 7.46
C ALA A 137 3.41 4.74 7.69
N GLN A 138 3.75 5.52 6.64
CA GLN A 138 3.78 6.99 6.72
C GLN A 138 2.42 7.63 6.97
N CYS A 139 1.33 6.94 6.61
CA CYS A 139 -0.04 7.42 6.78
C CYS A 139 -0.58 7.20 8.19
N VAL A 140 0.12 6.44 9.03
CA VAL A 140 -0.35 6.08 10.38
C VAL A 140 -0.40 7.31 11.30
N GLN A 141 -1.53 7.49 12.00
CA GLN A 141 -1.77 8.61 12.92
C GLN A 141 -2.32 8.08 14.26
N GLY A 142 -1.45 7.91 15.24
CA GLY A 142 -1.81 7.35 16.54
C GLY A 142 -2.50 5.99 16.39
N GLU A 143 -3.71 5.89 16.94
CA GLU A 143 -4.62 4.75 16.81
C GLU A 143 -5.76 5.02 15.81
N ARG A 144 -5.83 6.24 15.26
CA ARG A 144 -6.92 6.69 14.39
C ARG A 144 -6.75 6.23 12.95
N VAL A 145 -5.54 6.32 12.40
CA VAL A 145 -5.18 5.73 11.10
C VAL A 145 -4.13 4.66 11.36
N VAL A 146 -4.45 3.43 11.04
CA VAL A 146 -3.59 2.27 11.34
C VAL A 146 -3.44 1.37 10.11
N GLY A 147 -2.30 0.70 10.01
CA GLY A 147 -2.12 -0.41 9.09
C GLY A 147 -2.81 -1.67 9.62
N LEU A 148 -3.34 -2.50 8.74
CA LEU A 148 -3.92 -3.79 9.06
C LEU A 148 -3.41 -4.88 8.12
N ASP A 149 -2.59 -5.78 8.61
CA ASP A 149 -2.40 -7.08 7.95
C ASP A 149 -3.55 -8.01 8.37
N ARG A 150 -4.58 -8.09 7.52
CA ARG A 150 -5.80 -8.87 7.83
C ARG A 150 -5.55 -10.37 7.89
N HIS A 151 -4.50 -10.86 7.22
CA HIS A 151 -4.16 -12.27 7.18
C HIS A 151 -3.41 -12.72 8.43
N ARG A 152 -2.51 -11.87 8.94
CA ARG A 152 -1.80 -12.08 10.21
C ARG A 152 -2.58 -11.55 11.40
N LYS A 153 -3.67 -10.83 11.17
CA LYS A 153 -4.48 -10.13 12.20
C LYS A 153 -3.63 -9.16 13.03
N LEU A 154 -2.71 -8.47 12.36
CA LEU A 154 -1.77 -7.55 12.98
C LEU A 154 -2.17 -6.11 12.66
N VAL A 155 -2.39 -5.32 13.70
CA VAL A 155 -2.63 -3.88 13.59
C VAL A 155 -1.31 -3.14 13.85
N LEU A 156 -1.00 -2.19 13.00
CA LEU A 156 0.19 -1.34 13.08
C LEU A 156 -0.25 0.10 13.36
N ASP A 157 -0.20 0.51 14.60
CA ASP A 157 -0.39 1.90 15.05
C ASP A 157 0.94 2.67 15.08
N ALA A 158 0.93 3.93 15.51
CA ALA A 158 2.14 4.75 15.55
C ALA A 158 3.23 4.16 16.47
N ALA A 159 2.86 3.55 17.59
CA ALA A 159 3.82 2.88 18.48
C ALA A 159 4.41 1.63 17.80
N GLY A 160 3.58 0.88 17.08
CA GLY A 160 4.00 -0.25 16.27
C GLY A 160 4.95 0.14 15.13
N VAL A 161 4.72 1.28 14.46
CA VAL A 161 5.65 1.83 13.46
C VAL A 161 7.00 2.12 14.09
N VAL A 162 7.03 2.81 15.23
CA VAL A 162 8.28 3.08 15.96
C VAL A 162 8.97 1.80 16.38
N ALA A 163 8.24 0.82 16.90
CA ALA A 163 8.80 -0.48 17.29
C ALA A 163 9.40 -1.25 16.10
N LYS A 164 8.75 -1.17 14.93
CA LYS A 164 9.16 -1.90 13.72
C LYS A 164 10.34 -1.22 13.00
N PHE A 165 10.31 0.10 12.82
CA PHE A 165 11.26 0.85 11.98
C PHE A 165 12.26 1.70 12.79
N GLY A 166 11.97 1.94 14.07
CA GLY A 166 12.76 2.83 14.92
C GLY A 166 12.56 4.32 14.64
N VAL A 167 11.57 4.67 13.83
CA VAL A 167 11.23 6.07 13.47
C VAL A 167 9.73 6.30 13.54
N PRO A 168 9.26 7.54 13.77
CA PRO A 168 7.83 7.84 13.72
C PRO A 168 7.28 7.76 12.28
N PRO A 169 5.96 7.59 12.10
CA PRO A 169 5.33 7.52 10.78
C PRO A 169 5.76 8.60 9.80
N ALA A 170 5.82 9.85 10.24
CA ALA A 170 6.21 10.98 9.40
C ALA A 170 7.65 10.90 8.85
N ALA A 171 8.53 10.10 9.46
CA ALA A 171 9.91 9.92 9.01
C ALA A 171 10.11 8.69 8.12
N ILE A 172 9.05 7.94 7.80
CA ILE A 172 9.12 6.75 6.92
C ILE A 172 9.67 7.10 5.53
N PRO A 173 9.24 8.20 4.84
CA PRO A 173 9.83 8.55 3.55
C PRO A 173 11.34 8.81 3.63
N ASP A 174 11.79 9.54 4.66
CA ASP A 174 13.23 9.78 4.90
C ASP A 174 13.98 8.47 5.22
N TYR A 175 13.36 7.58 5.99
CA TYR A 175 13.92 6.28 6.31
C TYR A 175 14.12 5.43 5.04
N LEU A 176 13.12 5.35 4.16
CA LEU A 176 13.20 4.61 2.90
C LEU A 176 14.21 5.25 1.93
N ALA A 177 14.29 6.57 1.90
CA ALA A 177 15.29 7.28 1.10
C ALA A 177 16.72 6.96 1.52
N LEU A 178 16.98 6.76 2.82
CA LEU A 178 18.29 6.40 3.32
C LEU A 178 18.62 4.90 3.13
N VAL A 179 17.67 4.03 3.49
CA VAL A 179 17.87 2.57 3.51
C VAL A 179 17.71 1.96 2.13
N GLY A 180 16.90 2.59 1.29
CA GLY A 180 16.46 2.05 0.00
C GLY A 180 15.21 1.19 0.11
N ASP A 181 14.61 0.98 -1.04
CA ASP A 181 13.50 0.07 -1.26
C ASP A 181 13.72 -0.72 -2.55
N ALA A 182 14.11 -1.98 -2.41
CA ALA A 182 14.37 -2.82 -3.56
C ALA A 182 13.09 -3.17 -4.35
N ALA A 183 11.91 -3.18 -3.70
CA ALA A 183 10.65 -3.47 -4.37
C ALA A 183 10.26 -2.32 -5.33
N ASP A 184 10.51 -1.08 -4.91
CA ASP A 184 10.23 0.10 -5.72
C ASP A 184 11.43 0.57 -6.56
N GLY A 185 12.56 -0.13 -6.48
CA GLY A 185 13.77 0.25 -7.20
C GLY A 185 14.50 1.46 -6.61
N ILE A 186 14.20 1.85 -5.37
CA ILE A 186 14.89 2.96 -4.68
C ILE A 186 16.23 2.45 -4.10
N PRO A 187 17.39 2.95 -4.58
CA PRO A 187 18.68 2.39 -4.19
C PRO A 187 19.05 2.64 -2.72
N GLY A 188 18.58 3.75 -2.15
CA GLY A 188 19.05 4.25 -0.87
C GLY A 188 20.41 4.93 -0.95
N VAL A 189 20.86 5.49 0.18
CA VAL A 189 22.19 6.12 0.30
C VAL A 189 23.22 5.04 0.65
N PRO A 190 24.34 4.93 -0.09
CA PRO A 190 25.34 3.91 0.16
C PRO A 190 25.81 3.90 1.62
N ARG A 191 25.98 2.71 2.18
CA ARG A 191 26.40 2.43 3.57
C ARG A 191 25.33 2.69 4.64
N TRP A 192 24.23 3.39 4.31
CA TRP A 192 23.13 3.58 5.25
C TRP A 192 22.30 2.30 5.36
N GLY A 193 21.93 1.97 6.57
CA GLY A 193 21.09 0.82 6.87
C GLY A 193 20.10 1.16 7.98
N ALA A 194 19.17 0.26 8.24
CA ALA A 194 18.06 0.47 9.17
C ALA A 194 18.47 1.08 10.52
N LYS A 195 19.55 0.57 11.14
CA LYS A 195 19.98 1.04 12.46
C LYS A 195 20.53 2.47 12.45
N SER A 196 21.34 2.82 11.46
CA SER A 196 21.89 4.18 11.34
C SER A 196 20.82 5.19 10.95
N ALA A 197 19.94 4.84 10.01
CA ALA A 197 18.81 5.67 9.62
C ALA A 197 17.87 5.93 10.82
N ALA A 198 17.46 4.88 11.52
CA ALA A 198 16.61 4.99 12.68
C ALA A 198 17.22 5.88 13.77
N ALA A 199 18.50 5.66 14.13
CA ALA A 199 19.15 6.44 15.17
C ALA A 199 19.21 7.94 14.86
N LEU A 200 19.49 8.30 13.60
CA LEU A 200 19.62 9.70 13.20
C LEU A 200 18.28 10.36 12.93
N LEU A 201 17.36 9.67 12.29
CA LEU A 201 16.01 10.21 12.05
C LEU A 201 15.20 10.36 13.35
N SER A 202 15.37 9.46 14.32
CA SER A 202 14.75 9.64 15.65
C SER A 202 15.23 10.90 16.36
N ARG A 203 16.47 11.34 16.09
CA ARG A 203 17.04 12.54 16.69
C ARG A 203 16.73 13.81 15.90
N PHE A 204 16.86 13.73 14.57
CA PHE A 204 16.80 14.91 13.70
C PHE A 204 15.48 15.04 12.92
N GLY A 205 14.67 13.99 12.87
CA GLY A 205 13.37 13.96 12.21
C GLY A 205 13.44 13.74 10.70
N THR A 206 14.29 14.48 10.00
CA THR A 206 14.41 14.44 8.53
C THR A 206 15.87 14.34 8.08
N ILE A 207 16.10 13.90 6.85
CA ILE A 207 17.44 13.84 6.23
C ILE A 207 18.08 15.23 6.19
N ASP A 208 17.30 16.26 5.88
CA ASP A 208 17.80 17.65 5.74
C ASP A 208 18.35 18.21 7.06
N ALA A 209 17.81 17.75 8.18
CA ALA A 209 18.24 18.17 9.51
C ALA A 209 19.50 17.43 10.02
N ILE A 210 19.93 16.36 9.35
CA ILE A 210 21.15 15.62 9.75
C ILE A 210 22.39 16.45 9.39
N PRO A 211 23.22 16.88 10.41
CA PRO A 211 24.43 17.64 10.16
C PRO A 211 25.47 16.87 9.34
N ASP A 212 26.22 17.58 8.51
CA ASP A 212 27.33 16.98 7.75
C ASP A 212 28.52 16.58 8.66
N ASP A 213 28.70 17.31 9.78
CA ASP A 213 29.70 16.95 10.77
C ASP A 213 29.16 15.86 11.73
N PRO A 214 29.68 14.62 11.70
CA PRO A 214 29.19 13.55 12.55
C PRO A 214 29.42 13.80 14.05
N ARG A 215 30.32 14.72 14.43
CA ARG A 215 30.53 15.14 15.83
C ARG A 215 29.31 15.87 16.41
N ALA A 216 28.50 16.47 15.54
CA ALA A 216 27.27 17.13 15.94
C ALA A 216 26.07 16.15 16.09
N TRP A 217 26.23 14.87 15.74
CA TRP A 217 25.12 13.92 15.80
C TRP A 217 24.67 13.59 17.23
N GLY A 218 25.61 13.55 18.18
CA GLY A 218 25.28 13.33 19.60
C GLY A 218 24.62 12.00 19.92
N VAL A 219 24.64 11.05 18.96
CA VAL A 219 24.22 9.65 19.09
C VAL A 219 25.32 8.75 18.56
N PRO A 220 25.62 7.61 19.22
CA PRO A 220 26.64 6.71 18.75
C PRO A 220 26.17 5.94 17.51
N VAL A 221 26.82 6.18 16.38
CA VAL A 221 26.59 5.46 15.12
C VAL A 221 27.90 4.88 14.61
N ARG A 222 27.89 3.58 14.33
CA ARG A 222 29.08 2.91 13.82
C ARG A 222 29.41 3.42 12.41
N GLY A 223 30.65 3.87 12.21
CA GLY A 223 31.14 4.38 10.93
C GLY A 223 30.60 5.77 10.60
N ALA A 224 30.35 6.61 11.61
CA ALA A 224 29.75 7.94 11.48
C ALA A 224 30.41 8.81 10.39
N ASP A 225 31.77 8.88 10.34
CA ASP A 225 32.49 9.68 9.33
C ASP A 225 32.17 9.20 7.90
N ALA A 226 32.15 7.89 7.69
CA ALA A 226 31.83 7.32 6.38
C ALA A 226 30.36 7.50 5.97
N LEU A 227 29.45 7.48 6.93
CA LEU A 227 28.03 7.76 6.71
C LEU A 227 27.81 9.23 6.39
N ALA A 228 28.46 10.14 7.14
CA ALA A 228 28.39 11.58 6.90
C ALA A 228 28.90 11.95 5.50
N LEU A 229 30.07 11.42 5.12
CA LEU A 229 30.64 11.62 3.78
C LEU A 229 29.73 11.07 2.68
N SER A 230 29.16 9.88 2.90
CA SER A 230 28.22 9.26 1.95
C SER A 230 26.99 10.12 1.78
N LEU A 231 26.36 10.58 2.86
CA LEU A 231 25.16 11.43 2.78
C LEU A 231 25.48 12.78 2.13
N ALA A 232 26.58 13.43 2.52
CA ALA A 232 26.98 14.71 1.95
C ALA A 232 27.16 14.63 0.42
N SER A 233 27.73 13.51 -0.07
CA SER A 233 27.91 13.29 -1.53
C SER A 233 26.65 12.86 -2.27
N GLN A 234 25.58 12.49 -1.56
CA GLN A 234 24.35 11.93 -2.12
C GLN A 234 23.07 12.70 -1.73
N ARG A 235 23.18 13.92 -1.18
CA ARG A 235 22.02 14.67 -0.68
C ARG A 235 20.95 14.89 -1.76
N GLU A 236 21.35 15.19 -3.00
CA GLU A 236 20.43 15.36 -4.12
C GLU A 236 19.69 14.04 -4.44
N ALA A 237 20.43 12.94 -4.50
CA ALA A 237 19.86 11.61 -4.71
C ALA A 237 18.91 11.22 -3.54
N ALA A 238 19.32 11.48 -2.30
CA ALA A 238 18.48 11.22 -1.13
C ALA A 238 17.18 12.05 -1.15
N ALA A 239 17.24 13.31 -1.60
CA ALA A 239 16.05 14.15 -1.78
C ALA A 239 15.11 13.57 -2.85
N LEU A 240 15.67 13.08 -3.97
CA LEU A 240 14.88 12.39 -5.00
C LEU A 240 14.26 11.10 -4.44
N TYR A 241 15.03 10.27 -3.74
CA TYR A 241 14.51 9.02 -3.15
C TYR A 241 13.40 9.28 -2.13
N ARG A 242 13.53 10.34 -1.32
CA ARG A 242 12.45 10.77 -0.42
C ARG A 242 11.20 11.20 -1.19
N LEU A 243 11.37 11.94 -2.30
CA LEU A 243 10.25 12.32 -3.16
C LEU A 243 9.53 11.08 -3.73
N LEU A 244 10.29 10.08 -4.17
CA LEU A 244 9.73 8.83 -4.69
C LEU A 244 9.00 8.02 -3.60
N ALA A 245 9.54 7.98 -2.38
CA ALA A 245 8.95 7.28 -1.24
C ALA A 245 7.77 8.03 -0.59
N THR A 246 7.58 9.32 -0.91
CA THR A 246 6.49 10.12 -0.33
C THR A 246 5.20 9.89 -1.09
N LEU A 247 4.16 9.43 -0.37
CA LEU A 247 2.85 9.21 -0.95
C LEU A 247 2.11 10.53 -1.20
N ARG A 248 1.40 10.60 -2.33
CA ARG A 248 0.55 11.73 -2.69
C ARG A 248 -0.73 11.69 -1.88
N LEU A 249 -1.22 12.87 -1.48
CA LEU A 249 -2.47 13.03 -0.74
C LEU A 249 -3.53 13.79 -1.53
N ASP A 250 -3.25 14.06 -2.80
CA ASP A 250 -4.06 14.88 -3.70
C ASP A 250 -4.56 14.08 -4.94
N VAL A 251 -4.61 12.75 -4.84
CA VAL A 251 -5.24 11.93 -5.88
C VAL A 251 -6.69 12.38 -6.06
N PRO A 252 -7.14 12.63 -7.31
CA PRO A 252 -8.46 13.20 -7.60
C PRO A 252 -9.57 12.15 -7.47
N LEU A 253 -9.70 11.53 -6.29
CA LEU A 253 -10.81 10.64 -5.97
C LEU A 253 -12.10 11.44 -5.85
N VAL A 254 -13.15 11.00 -6.53
CA VAL A 254 -14.45 11.70 -6.55
C VAL A 254 -15.35 11.33 -5.35
N GLU A 255 -15.12 10.17 -4.76
CA GLU A 255 -15.91 9.65 -3.66
C GLU A 255 -15.64 10.41 -2.36
N THR A 256 -16.71 10.60 -1.61
CA THR A 256 -16.72 11.04 -0.21
C THR A 256 -16.66 9.84 0.74
N VAL A 257 -16.50 10.09 2.03
CA VAL A 257 -16.57 9.01 3.05
C VAL A 257 -17.92 8.28 3.04
N ASP A 258 -19.00 8.99 2.76
CA ASP A 258 -20.36 8.40 2.73
C ASP A 258 -20.56 7.47 1.53
N ASP A 259 -19.87 7.72 0.42
CA ASP A 259 -19.90 6.87 -0.78
C ASP A 259 -19.21 5.52 -0.55
N LEU A 260 -18.33 5.42 0.45
CA LEU A 260 -17.66 4.17 0.81
C LEU A 260 -18.56 3.17 1.54
N ALA A 261 -19.81 3.53 1.82
CA ALA A 261 -20.76 2.66 2.51
C ALA A 261 -21.01 1.38 1.72
N TRP A 262 -20.61 0.23 2.29
CA TRP A 262 -20.85 -1.07 1.68
C TRP A 262 -22.31 -1.50 1.87
N ARG A 263 -23.03 -1.67 0.79
CA ARG A 263 -24.46 -2.04 0.77
C ARG A 263 -24.69 -3.50 0.38
N GLY A 264 -23.63 -4.30 0.29
CA GLY A 264 -23.67 -5.68 -0.16
C GLY A 264 -23.30 -5.84 -1.64
N ALA A 265 -23.17 -7.08 -2.06
CA ALA A 265 -22.81 -7.43 -3.43
C ALA A 265 -23.96 -7.16 -4.41
N ASP A 266 -23.63 -6.72 -5.63
CA ASP A 266 -24.56 -6.68 -6.75
C ASP A 266 -24.75 -8.11 -7.30
N ARG A 267 -25.95 -8.67 -7.05
CA ARG A 267 -26.24 -10.06 -7.42
C ARG A 267 -26.21 -10.30 -8.94
N ALA A 268 -26.59 -9.30 -9.75
CA ALA A 268 -26.61 -9.45 -11.21
C ALA A 268 -25.19 -9.47 -11.77
N LEU A 269 -24.37 -8.48 -11.41
CA LEU A 269 -22.97 -8.43 -11.81
C LEU A 269 -22.19 -9.64 -11.29
N LEU A 270 -22.48 -10.09 -10.08
CA LEU A 270 -21.80 -11.24 -9.49
C LEU A 270 -22.20 -12.55 -10.19
N ALA A 271 -23.45 -12.71 -10.61
CA ALA A 271 -23.89 -13.87 -11.35
C ALA A 271 -23.20 -13.96 -12.73
N GLU A 272 -23.11 -12.85 -13.47
CA GLU A 272 -22.37 -12.79 -14.73
C GLU A 272 -20.90 -13.17 -14.53
N LEU A 273 -20.29 -12.61 -13.49
CA LEU A 273 -18.87 -12.88 -13.17
C LEU A 273 -18.65 -14.35 -12.78
N CYS A 274 -19.57 -14.97 -12.04
CA CYS A 274 -19.48 -16.38 -11.66
C CYS A 274 -19.49 -17.31 -12.88
N VAL A 275 -20.26 -16.97 -13.92
CA VAL A 275 -20.24 -17.71 -15.20
C VAL A 275 -18.83 -17.62 -15.82
N GLU A 276 -18.25 -16.43 -15.90
CA GLU A 276 -16.92 -16.23 -16.48
C GLU A 276 -15.81 -16.90 -15.65
N LEU A 277 -15.93 -16.81 -14.34
CA LEU A 277 -15.03 -17.48 -13.42
C LEU A 277 -15.21 -19.02 -13.43
N GLY A 278 -16.37 -19.55 -13.83
CA GLY A 278 -16.73 -20.95 -13.67
C GLY A 278 -16.82 -21.35 -12.19
N ASP A 279 -17.39 -20.47 -11.36
CA ASP A 279 -17.50 -20.65 -9.91
C ASP A 279 -18.75 -19.94 -9.39
N ASP A 280 -19.81 -20.69 -9.19
CA ASP A 280 -21.12 -20.24 -8.69
C ASP A 280 -21.31 -20.39 -7.17
N GLY A 281 -20.36 -21.04 -6.49
CA GLY A 281 -20.49 -21.36 -5.07
C GLY A 281 -20.60 -20.16 -4.12
N ILE A 282 -20.36 -18.93 -4.61
CA ILE A 282 -20.56 -17.72 -3.83
C ILE A 282 -22.02 -17.25 -3.87
N LEU A 283 -22.74 -17.51 -4.98
CA LEU A 283 -24.13 -17.10 -5.16
C LEU A 283 -25.07 -17.76 -4.14
N GLU A 284 -24.73 -18.97 -3.71
CA GLU A 284 -25.46 -19.69 -2.66
C GLU A 284 -25.30 -19.10 -1.26
N ARG A 285 -24.27 -18.25 -1.08
CA ARG A 285 -23.90 -17.64 0.21
C ARG A 285 -24.36 -16.19 0.38
N LEU A 286 -24.94 -15.61 -0.68
CA LEU A 286 -25.52 -14.26 -0.71
C LEU A 286 -26.91 -14.26 -0.04
#